data_3dcff443f68c0c0da3aa12ae56e908c4
#
_entry.id   3dcff443f68c0c0da3aa12ae56e908c4
#
_cell.length_a   1.000
_cell.length_b   1.000
_cell.length_c   1.000
_cell.angle_alpha   90.00
_cell.angle_beta   90.00
_cell.angle_gamma   90.00
#
_symmetry.space_group_name_H-M   'P 1'
#
loop_
_entity.id
_entity.type
_entity.pdbx_description
1 polymer ?
#
loop_
_entity_poly.entity_id
_entity_poly.type
_entity_poly.pdbx_seq_one_letter_code
_entity_poly.pdbx_strand_id
1 'polypeptide(L)'
;MRLSRTLTLLAAALAFVLVFAVGSLLLRPPAPLILAAGFDRPAISPNADGEDDIAVFDYRLSRPATVSLSLIAEGGARFYFRQGQARADGDYSVLFSGVVDGFAHEGETVHGTIERRLIPNGAYNWRLEAEADDGASMNADGSLLVERGDTPLPIMSEFSISPSVFSPNQDGVADRVSINVYLEKDVDRLDVFLVGEAGVRIPISARIEERQYGEAGRHRFDYEGGIDLGVDPPPDGAYRVVALAQDKVGQRIRMEGELTITTGGKPFAEIKPQAPGVDVAFGVQPYDERWFAKASSLGDRLPLPDDASSLAYSQQITVPLGDMLVFRLTVENYGPVPIRTSGPAPGTVYQQDQLAGALGFFDESGAWRVGIQCETSITSFPYRWAIAQDGNLDEVYDEASENTYRYLAPGQRALVWGAIRMMEVKARNPQNCWAGLIHEDVAITLRNNHVGMRSIMIIDPQDGSAS
;
A
#
# COMPACT_ATOMS: atom_id res chain seq x y z
N MET A 1 26.61 85.84 44.67
CA MET A 1 25.80 84.96 45.54
C MET A 1 26.68 83.87 46.07
N ARG A 2 27.00 83.91 47.38
CA ARG A 2 27.79 82.83 48.03
C ARG A 2 26.79 81.78 48.52
N LEU A 3 26.73 80.63 47.86
CA LEU A 3 25.96 79.49 48.35
C LEU A 3 26.38 79.16 49.79
N SER A 4 25.38 78.98 50.69
CA SER A 4 25.67 78.63 52.06
C SER A 4 26.38 77.25 52.10
N ARG A 5 27.38 77.11 52.96
CA ARG A 5 28.15 75.83 53.17
C ARG A 5 27.25 74.63 53.38
N THR A 6 26.10 74.84 53.97
CA THR A 6 25.09 73.79 54.19
C THR A 6 24.42 73.33 52.91
N LEU A 7 24.15 74.23 51.96
CA LEU A 7 23.54 73.88 50.63
C LEU A 7 24.54 73.09 49.78
N THR A 8 25.85 73.42 49.82
CA THR A 8 26.89 72.70 49.06
C THR A 8 27.14 71.31 49.67
N LEU A 9 27.08 71.16 50.99
CA LEU A 9 27.21 69.83 51.63
C LEU A 9 26.00 68.93 51.34
N LEU A 10 24.80 69.50 51.35
CA LEU A 10 23.57 68.78 50.95
C LEU A 10 23.60 68.35 49.52
N ALA A 11 24.02 69.19 48.56
CA ALA A 11 24.16 68.85 47.18
C ALA A 11 25.21 67.76 46.88
N ALA A 12 26.36 67.81 47.62
CA ALA A 12 27.42 66.79 47.56
C ALA A 12 26.94 65.44 48.11
N ALA A 13 26.19 65.44 49.21
CA ALA A 13 25.61 64.22 49.78
C ALA A 13 24.57 63.59 48.86
N LEU A 14 23.70 64.44 48.24
CA LEU A 14 22.74 63.97 47.31
C LEU A 14 23.37 63.36 46.00
N ALA A 15 24.43 64.06 45.50
CA ALA A 15 25.21 63.53 44.39
C ALA A 15 25.90 62.21 44.71
N PHE A 16 26.46 62.11 45.90
CA PHE A 16 27.10 60.85 46.36
C PHE A 16 26.08 59.69 46.47
N VAL A 17 24.91 59.92 47.06
CA VAL A 17 23.83 58.94 47.15
C VAL A 17 23.34 58.56 45.78
N LEU A 18 23.22 59.52 44.86
CA LEU A 18 22.77 59.25 43.48
C LEU A 18 23.83 58.43 42.70
N VAL A 19 25.10 58.76 42.79
CA VAL A 19 26.19 58.02 42.17
C VAL A 19 26.31 56.62 42.79
N PHE A 20 26.14 56.50 44.13
CA PHE A 20 26.16 55.21 44.80
C PHE A 20 24.94 54.35 44.43
N ALA A 21 23.74 54.95 44.33
CA ALA A 21 22.52 54.26 43.88
C ALA A 21 22.63 53.82 42.42
N VAL A 22 23.06 54.68 41.51
CA VAL A 22 23.30 54.36 40.09
C VAL A 22 24.43 53.36 39.97
N GLY A 23 25.54 53.50 40.71
CA GLY A 23 26.64 52.57 40.72
C GLY A 23 26.23 51.17 41.23
N SER A 24 25.43 51.11 42.28
CA SER A 24 24.90 49.84 42.81
C SER A 24 23.90 49.18 41.87
N LEU A 25 23.15 49.96 41.05
CA LEU A 25 22.26 49.44 40.03
C LEU A 25 23.05 48.90 38.81
N LEU A 26 24.10 49.61 38.39
CA LEU A 26 24.95 49.20 37.28
C LEU A 26 25.94 48.09 37.59
N LEU A 27 26.30 47.91 38.88
CA LEU A 27 27.19 46.87 39.36
C LEU A 27 26.47 45.62 39.86
N ARG A 28 25.12 45.53 39.69
CA ARG A 28 24.43 44.28 40.00
C ARG A 28 24.93 43.20 39.04
N PRO A 29 25.49 42.11 39.57
CA PRO A 29 25.87 41.00 38.72
C PRO A 29 24.62 40.53 37.95
N PRO A 30 24.73 40.18 36.69
CA PRO A 30 23.61 39.66 35.94
C PRO A 30 23.02 38.45 36.69
N ALA A 31 21.69 38.30 36.63
CA ALA A 31 21.01 37.17 37.25
C ALA A 31 21.63 35.85 36.73
N PRO A 32 21.76 34.82 37.58
CA PRO A 32 22.21 33.51 37.12
C PRO A 32 21.40 33.06 35.91
N LEU A 33 22.06 32.41 34.96
CA LEU A 33 21.39 31.99 33.71
C LEU A 33 20.28 30.98 33.99
N ILE A 34 20.53 30.01 34.87
CA ILE A 34 19.56 29.05 35.40
C ILE A 34 19.11 29.53 36.77
N LEU A 35 17.82 29.83 36.94
CA LEU A 35 17.22 30.27 38.17
C LEU A 35 16.73 29.11 39.06
N ALA A 36 16.26 28.04 38.42
CA ALA A 36 15.80 26.82 39.04
C ALA A 36 15.93 25.67 38.09
N ALA A 37 16.19 24.46 38.57
CA ALA A 37 16.14 23.22 37.76
C ALA A 37 15.95 22.02 38.71
N GLY A 38 15.17 21.04 38.25
CA GLY A 38 15.00 19.78 38.96
C GLY A 38 13.84 18.94 38.46
N PHE A 39 13.86 17.68 38.81
CA PHE A 39 12.72 16.80 38.66
C PHE A 39 11.72 17.00 39.81
N ASP A 40 10.43 16.79 39.51
CA ASP A 40 9.31 16.83 40.47
C ASP A 40 9.36 15.67 41.49
N ARG A 41 10.10 14.62 41.16
CA ARG A 41 10.27 13.40 41.96
C ARG A 41 11.69 12.85 41.87
N PRO A 42 12.18 12.14 42.93
CA PRO A 42 13.54 11.61 42.93
C PRO A 42 13.72 10.28 42.21
N ALA A 43 12.60 9.58 41.82
CA ALA A 43 12.64 8.28 41.17
C ALA A 43 11.51 8.13 40.15
N ILE A 44 11.75 7.31 39.14
CA ILE A 44 10.75 6.83 38.16
C ILE A 44 10.84 5.32 37.99
N SER A 45 9.69 4.69 37.66
CA SER A 45 9.60 3.27 37.34
C SER A 45 8.91 3.05 35.98
N PRO A 46 9.62 3.29 34.87
CA PRO A 46 9.04 3.32 33.55
C PRO A 46 8.74 1.89 33.03
N ASN A 47 7.57 1.33 33.40
CA ASN A 47 7.09 0.02 33.04
C ASN A 47 5.67 0.03 32.45
N ALA A 48 5.09 1.24 32.31
CA ALA A 48 3.75 1.48 31.78
C ALA A 48 2.62 0.86 32.62
N ASP A 49 2.79 0.76 33.97
CA ASP A 49 1.73 0.34 34.88
C ASP A 49 0.87 1.52 35.38
N GLY A 50 1.24 2.76 35.06
CA GLY A 50 0.55 4.00 35.41
C GLY A 50 1.03 4.61 36.72
N GLU A 51 1.99 4.00 37.43
CA GLU A 51 2.56 4.49 38.67
C GLU A 51 4.03 4.90 38.49
N ASP A 52 4.35 6.17 38.72
CA ASP A 52 5.71 6.72 38.62
C ASP A 52 6.44 6.50 37.28
N ASP A 53 5.70 6.26 36.18
CA ASP A 53 6.28 6.04 34.87
C ASP A 53 6.99 7.27 34.29
N ILE A 54 6.56 8.47 34.68
CA ILE A 54 6.98 9.74 34.10
C ILE A 54 7.31 10.73 35.22
N ALA A 55 8.44 11.45 35.10
CA ALA A 55 8.76 12.63 35.88
C ALA A 55 8.67 13.90 35.03
N VAL A 56 8.47 15.02 35.67
CA VAL A 56 8.54 16.35 35.08
C VAL A 56 9.84 17.01 35.47
N PHE A 57 10.63 17.41 34.46
CA PHE A 57 11.81 18.24 34.69
C PHE A 57 11.46 19.70 34.50
N ASP A 58 11.42 20.48 35.57
CA ASP A 58 11.13 21.90 35.54
C ASP A 58 12.43 22.71 35.61
N TYR A 59 12.53 23.74 34.77
CA TYR A 59 13.62 24.68 34.83
C TYR A 59 13.21 26.10 34.43
N ARG A 60 13.94 27.10 34.94
CA ARG A 60 13.69 28.52 34.65
C ARG A 60 14.98 29.18 34.20
N LEU A 61 14.87 29.92 33.07
CA LEU A 61 15.96 30.75 32.53
C LEU A 61 15.71 32.23 32.78
N SER A 62 16.77 32.96 33.11
CA SER A 62 16.72 34.43 33.28
C SER A 62 16.84 35.21 31.97
N ARG A 63 17.36 34.61 30.93
CA ARG A 63 17.55 35.16 29.59
C ARG A 63 17.65 34.04 28.53
N PRO A 64 17.54 34.36 27.24
CA PRO A 64 17.65 33.39 26.18
C PRO A 64 18.95 32.59 26.25
N ALA A 65 18.85 31.26 26.01
CA ALA A 65 19.98 30.34 25.99
C ALA A 65 19.72 29.09 25.17
N THR A 66 20.77 28.47 24.66
CA THR A 66 20.73 27.10 24.16
C THR A 66 20.89 26.13 25.33
N VAL A 67 19.96 25.19 25.45
CA VAL A 67 19.93 24.24 26.58
C VAL A 67 20.11 22.80 26.13
N SER A 68 20.82 22.02 26.98
CA SER A 68 20.90 20.55 26.83
C SER A 68 20.59 19.90 28.18
N LEU A 69 19.77 18.84 28.14
CA LEU A 69 19.41 18.05 29.31
C LEU A 69 19.91 16.62 29.14
N SER A 70 20.68 16.14 30.06
CA SER A 70 21.27 14.80 30.03
C SER A 70 21.23 14.11 31.39
N LEU A 71 21.30 12.78 31.35
CA LEU A 71 21.48 11.89 32.48
C LEU A 71 22.84 11.20 32.35
N ILE A 72 23.61 11.18 33.43
CA ILE A 72 24.96 10.63 33.48
C ILE A 72 24.93 9.46 34.45
N ALA A 73 25.19 8.24 33.95
CA ALA A 73 25.29 7.05 34.77
C ALA A 73 26.58 7.04 35.62
N GLU A 74 26.65 6.23 36.68
CA GLU A 74 27.86 6.06 37.48
C GLU A 74 29.10 5.66 36.67
N GLY A 75 28.88 4.86 35.57
CA GLY A 75 29.93 4.46 34.63
C GLY A 75 30.34 5.54 33.61
N GLY A 76 29.79 6.76 33.70
CA GLY A 76 30.12 7.89 32.85
C GLY A 76 29.34 7.92 31.54
N ALA A 77 28.51 6.92 31.21
CA ALA A 77 27.63 6.96 30.04
C ALA A 77 26.65 8.12 30.16
N ARG A 78 26.48 8.88 29.07
CA ARG A 78 25.64 10.07 29.01
C ARG A 78 24.50 9.89 28.05
N PHE A 79 23.29 10.14 28.51
CA PHE A 79 22.03 10.00 27.73
C PHE A 79 21.34 11.36 27.67
N TYR A 80 21.19 11.89 26.45
CA TYR A 80 20.49 13.15 26.22
C TYR A 80 19.01 12.89 26.02
N PHE A 81 18.14 13.64 26.69
CA PHE A 81 16.71 13.67 26.39
C PHE A 81 16.25 15.01 25.83
N ARG A 82 17.13 16.02 25.84
CA ARG A 82 17.08 17.25 25.06
C ARG A 82 18.51 17.68 24.75
N GLN A 83 18.78 18.09 23.51
CA GLN A 83 20.11 18.52 23.10
C GLN A 83 20.03 19.76 22.23
N GLY A 84 20.82 20.81 22.56
CA GLY A 84 21.01 22.00 21.75
C GLY A 84 19.73 22.79 21.44
N GLN A 85 18.77 22.84 22.37
CA GLN A 85 17.49 23.53 22.11
C GLN A 85 17.58 25.01 22.49
N ALA A 86 17.34 25.90 21.52
CA ALA A 86 17.19 27.32 21.79
C ALA A 86 15.91 27.59 22.59
N ARG A 87 16.04 28.35 23.70
CA ARG A 87 14.96 28.73 24.59
C ARG A 87 15.05 30.22 24.91
N ALA A 88 13.87 30.87 24.97
CA ALA A 88 13.76 32.22 25.51
C ALA A 88 13.93 32.20 27.04
N ASP A 89 13.90 33.38 27.67
CA ASP A 89 13.70 33.49 29.13
C ASP A 89 12.32 32.96 29.55
N GLY A 90 12.21 32.37 30.73
CA GLY A 90 10.94 31.86 31.23
C GLY A 90 11.03 30.50 31.90
N ASP A 91 9.84 29.94 32.17
CA ASP A 91 9.63 28.64 32.81
C ASP A 91 9.39 27.56 31.75
N TYR A 92 10.01 26.41 31.96
CA TYR A 92 9.90 25.24 31.08
C TYR A 92 9.66 23.97 31.87
N SER A 93 8.76 23.13 31.35
CA SER A 93 8.47 21.78 31.86
C SER A 93 8.71 20.76 30.79
N VAL A 94 9.48 19.73 31.07
CA VAL A 94 9.85 18.66 30.15
C VAL A 94 9.44 17.32 30.73
N LEU A 95 8.53 16.60 30.09
CA LEU A 95 8.19 15.24 30.48
C LEU A 95 9.34 14.29 30.16
N PHE A 96 9.67 13.42 31.08
CA PHE A 96 10.70 12.40 30.96
C PHE A 96 10.20 11.04 31.43
N SER A 97 10.18 10.07 30.54
CA SER A 97 9.75 8.68 30.74
C SER A 97 10.91 7.69 30.80
N GLY A 98 12.14 8.15 30.95
CA GLY A 98 13.31 7.28 30.87
C GLY A 98 13.76 6.94 29.45
N VAL A 99 12.97 7.27 28.44
CA VAL A 99 13.27 6.94 27.03
C VAL A 99 14.02 8.10 26.37
N VAL A 100 15.15 7.77 25.77
CA VAL A 100 16.06 8.70 25.08
C VAL A 100 16.24 8.29 23.61
N ASP A 101 17.04 9.03 22.86
CA ASP A 101 17.45 8.64 21.51
C ASP A 101 18.12 7.28 21.51
N GLY A 102 17.99 6.54 20.39
CA GLY A 102 18.43 5.15 20.30
C GLY A 102 19.92 4.98 20.52
N PHE A 103 20.29 3.98 21.29
CA PHE A 103 21.66 3.54 21.52
C PHE A 103 21.72 2.01 21.61
N ALA A 104 22.89 1.42 21.32
CA ALA A 104 23.17 0.02 21.56
C ALA A 104 24.14 -0.14 22.73
N HIS A 105 24.00 -1.24 23.47
CA HIS A 105 24.99 -1.63 24.47
C HIS A 105 26.23 -2.20 23.80
N GLU A 106 27.36 -2.15 24.49
CA GLU A 106 28.60 -2.77 24.01
C GLU A 106 28.42 -4.28 23.78
N GLY A 107 28.70 -4.75 22.54
CA GLY A 107 28.52 -6.16 22.15
C GLY A 107 27.08 -6.58 21.82
N GLU A 108 26.11 -5.67 21.88
CA GLU A 108 24.73 -5.96 21.50
C GLU A 108 24.56 -5.91 19.97
N THR A 109 23.94 -6.97 19.43
CA THR A 109 23.57 -7.01 18.01
C THR A 109 22.05 -6.93 17.93
N VAL A 110 21.55 -5.86 17.32
CA VAL A 110 20.11 -5.65 17.07
C VAL A 110 19.89 -5.53 15.58
N HIS A 111 18.95 -6.31 15.04
CA HIS A 111 18.52 -6.15 13.67
C HIS A 111 17.63 -4.91 13.57
N GLY A 112 17.94 -4.02 12.61
CA GLY A 112 17.26 -2.76 12.42
C GLY A 112 17.89 -1.59 13.19
N THR A 113 17.20 -0.46 13.22
CA THR A 113 17.63 0.78 13.85
C THR A 113 16.85 1.01 15.14
N ILE A 114 17.54 1.14 16.26
CA ILE A 114 16.93 1.56 17.52
C ILE A 114 16.73 3.08 17.44
N GLU A 115 15.49 3.53 17.27
CA GLU A 115 15.18 4.97 17.21
C GLU A 115 15.07 5.58 18.62
N ARG A 116 14.52 4.82 19.56
CA ARG A 116 14.37 5.23 20.96
C ARG A 116 14.56 4.05 21.89
N ARG A 117 15.19 4.31 23.02
CA ARG A 117 15.46 3.25 24.01
C ARG A 117 15.31 3.79 25.43
N LEU A 118 14.80 2.95 26.33
CA LEU A 118 14.78 3.18 27.75
C LEU A 118 16.21 3.05 28.30
N ILE A 119 16.63 4.02 29.12
CA ILE A 119 17.92 3.92 29.81
C ILE A 119 17.88 2.78 30.83
N PRO A 120 19.01 2.12 31.10
CA PRO A 120 19.09 1.06 32.11
C PRO A 120 18.58 1.49 33.48
N ASN A 121 18.11 0.53 34.29
CA ASN A 121 17.84 0.80 35.69
C ASN A 121 19.15 1.20 36.43
N GLY A 122 19.09 2.22 37.27
CA GLY A 122 20.26 2.71 38.00
C GLY A 122 20.09 4.11 38.52
N ALA A 123 21.10 4.58 39.26
CA ALA A 123 21.20 5.95 39.74
C ALA A 123 21.88 6.82 38.66
N TYR A 124 21.32 7.99 38.42
CA TYR A 124 21.80 8.95 37.44
C TYR A 124 21.99 10.32 38.06
N ASN A 125 23.04 11.03 37.63
CA ASN A 125 23.14 12.45 37.81
C ASN A 125 22.56 13.15 36.59
N TRP A 126 21.50 13.93 36.78
CA TRP A 126 21.02 14.78 35.68
C TRP A 126 21.84 16.07 35.62
N ARG A 127 21.99 16.59 34.38
CA ARG A 127 22.66 17.85 34.11
C ARG A 127 21.86 18.67 33.09
N LEU A 128 21.53 19.90 33.51
CA LEU A 128 21.07 20.96 32.63
C LEU A 128 22.27 21.85 32.31
N GLU A 129 22.63 21.94 31.04
CA GLU A 129 23.64 22.86 30.50
C GLU A 129 22.91 23.98 29.76
N ALA A 130 23.23 25.22 30.07
CA ALA A 130 22.69 26.39 29.37
C ALA A 130 23.82 27.31 28.93
N GLU A 131 23.77 27.75 27.68
CA GLU A 131 24.73 28.67 27.06
C GLU A 131 23.96 29.83 26.40
N ALA A 132 24.21 31.04 26.89
CA ALA A 132 23.57 32.24 26.36
C ALA A 132 24.35 32.80 25.14
N ASP A 133 23.71 33.62 24.30
CA ASP A 133 24.32 34.23 23.11
C ASP A 133 25.51 35.14 23.44
N ASP A 134 25.60 35.64 24.67
CA ASP A 134 26.71 36.45 25.18
C ASP A 134 27.94 35.58 25.60
N GLY A 135 27.87 34.25 25.41
CA GLY A 135 28.93 33.31 25.79
C GLY A 135 28.92 32.90 27.27
N ALA A 136 27.98 33.39 28.08
CA ALA A 136 27.83 32.94 29.48
C ALA A 136 27.26 31.54 29.49
N SER A 137 27.90 30.64 30.25
CA SER A 137 27.44 29.27 30.46
C SER A 137 27.16 28.97 31.91
N MET A 138 26.19 28.13 32.20
CA MET A 138 25.84 27.66 33.53
C MET A 138 25.33 26.25 33.48
N ASN A 139 25.69 25.46 34.51
CA ASN A 139 25.18 24.10 34.70
C ASN A 139 24.41 24.01 36.00
N ALA A 140 23.38 23.17 36.00
CA ALA A 140 22.70 22.70 37.22
C ALA A 140 22.69 21.18 37.22
N ASP A 141 22.93 20.58 38.36
CA ASP A 141 23.05 19.14 38.55
C ASP A 141 22.14 18.66 39.69
N GLY A 142 21.73 17.39 39.64
CA GLY A 142 21.03 16.70 40.71
C GLY A 142 20.95 15.21 40.39
N SER A 143 20.09 14.49 41.10
CA SER A 143 19.99 13.03 40.96
C SER A 143 18.59 12.56 40.56
N LEU A 144 18.52 11.43 39.87
CA LEU A 144 17.30 10.70 39.53
C LEU A 144 17.59 9.20 39.62
N LEU A 145 16.71 8.43 40.23
CA LEU A 145 16.76 6.98 40.27
C LEU A 145 15.79 6.45 39.19
N VAL A 146 16.25 5.50 38.36
CA VAL A 146 15.41 4.72 37.42
C VAL A 146 15.39 3.29 37.94
N GLU A 147 14.21 2.78 38.23
CA GLU A 147 14.03 1.42 38.73
C GLU A 147 12.82 0.73 38.10
N ARG A 148 12.81 -0.59 38.10
CA ARG A 148 11.69 -1.40 37.57
C ARG A 148 11.26 -1.07 36.13
N GLY A 149 12.16 -0.47 35.33
CA GLY A 149 11.85 -0.17 33.92
C GLY A 149 11.69 -1.43 33.06
N ASP A 150 10.76 -1.39 32.12
CA ASP A 150 10.60 -2.44 31.09
C ASP A 150 11.68 -2.27 30.00
N THR A 151 12.89 -2.76 30.29
CA THR A 151 14.08 -2.54 29.46
C THR A 151 14.19 -3.38 28.17
N PRO A 152 13.54 -4.56 28.01
CA PRO A 152 13.59 -5.29 26.74
C PRO A 152 13.05 -4.46 25.58
N LEU A 153 13.79 -4.42 24.47
CA LEU A 153 13.38 -3.72 23.26
C LEU A 153 12.22 -4.44 22.54
N PRO A 154 11.35 -3.74 21.80
CA PRO A 154 10.34 -4.34 20.96
C PRO A 154 10.96 -4.88 19.66
N ILE A 155 11.77 -5.94 19.79
CA ILE A 155 12.53 -6.54 18.66
C ILE A 155 11.55 -7.12 17.65
N MET A 156 11.82 -6.80 16.38
CA MET A 156 11.20 -7.43 15.23
C MET A 156 12.20 -8.39 14.59
N SER A 157 11.81 -9.65 14.42
CA SER A 157 12.59 -10.66 13.69
C SER A 157 11.79 -11.14 12.47
N GLU A 158 12.40 -11.97 11.63
CA GLU A 158 11.78 -12.52 10.40
C GLU A 158 11.13 -11.46 9.48
N PHE A 159 11.66 -10.23 9.46
CA PHE A 159 11.18 -9.21 8.52
C PHE A 159 11.48 -9.64 7.09
N SER A 160 10.43 -9.84 6.30
CA SER A 160 10.56 -10.29 4.92
C SER A 160 9.53 -9.63 4.01
N ILE A 161 9.91 -9.42 2.75
CA ILE A 161 9.11 -8.81 1.69
C ILE A 161 9.17 -9.75 0.50
N SER A 162 8.02 -10.24 0.03
CA SER A 162 7.97 -11.18 -1.08
C SER A 162 6.69 -11.01 -1.90
N PRO A 163 6.80 -10.88 -3.22
CA PRO A 163 8.02 -10.67 -4.01
C PRO A 163 8.63 -9.28 -3.74
N SER A 164 9.90 -9.07 -4.06
CA SER A 164 10.56 -7.76 -3.97
C SER A 164 10.26 -6.83 -5.16
N VAL A 165 9.68 -7.39 -6.24
CA VAL A 165 9.15 -6.66 -7.40
C VAL A 165 7.72 -7.11 -7.58
N PHE A 166 6.77 -6.18 -7.63
CA PHE A 166 5.38 -6.49 -7.86
C PHE A 166 4.73 -5.50 -8.82
N SER A 167 3.66 -5.94 -9.47
CA SER A 167 2.95 -5.20 -10.51
C SER A 167 1.46 -5.13 -10.17
N PRO A 168 1.00 -4.12 -9.41
CA PRO A 168 -0.40 -3.99 -9.03
C PRO A 168 -1.26 -3.57 -10.22
N ASN A 169 -1.65 -4.52 -11.06
CA ASN A 169 -2.43 -4.29 -12.28
C ASN A 169 -3.56 -5.30 -12.49
N GLN A 170 -3.80 -6.18 -11.49
CA GLN A 170 -4.86 -7.19 -11.50
C GLN A 170 -4.77 -8.17 -12.67
N ASP A 171 -3.56 -8.49 -13.15
CA ASP A 171 -3.35 -9.48 -14.20
C ASP A 171 -3.15 -10.91 -13.67
N GLY A 172 -3.15 -11.10 -12.34
CA GLY A 172 -2.94 -12.39 -11.67
C GLY A 172 -1.46 -12.77 -11.52
N VAL A 173 -0.52 -11.89 -11.91
CA VAL A 173 0.92 -12.16 -11.85
C VAL A 173 1.60 -11.10 -11.00
N ALA A 174 2.11 -11.52 -9.83
CA ALA A 174 2.78 -10.61 -8.89
C ALA A 174 1.98 -9.34 -8.52
N ASP A 175 0.65 -9.43 -8.48
CA ASP A 175 -0.26 -8.32 -8.14
C ASP A 175 -0.18 -7.88 -6.67
N ARG A 176 0.40 -8.71 -5.82
CA ARG A 176 0.44 -8.51 -4.36
C ARG A 176 1.82 -8.76 -3.81
N VAL A 177 2.16 -8.02 -2.76
CA VAL A 177 3.35 -8.25 -1.95
C VAL A 177 2.93 -8.61 -0.53
N SER A 178 3.53 -9.68 0.01
CA SER A 178 3.38 -10.07 1.41
C SER A 178 4.57 -9.58 2.21
N ILE A 179 4.29 -8.89 3.30
CA ILE A 179 5.28 -8.39 4.26
C ILE A 179 5.04 -9.10 5.58
N ASN A 180 6.05 -9.77 6.11
CA ASN A 180 5.96 -10.49 7.36
C ASN A 180 6.88 -9.86 8.39
N VAL A 181 6.40 -9.81 9.63
CA VAL A 181 7.14 -9.33 10.80
C VAL A 181 6.83 -10.27 11.96
N TYR A 182 7.85 -10.68 12.72
CA TYR A 182 7.67 -11.39 13.97
C TYR A 182 8.04 -10.48 15.14
N LEU A 183 7.08 -10.19 16.03
CA LEU A 183 7.28 -9.41 17.25
C LEU A 183 7.68 -10.34 18.41
N GLU A 184 8.78 -10.03 19.10
CA GLU A 184 9.25 -10.83 20.23
C GLU A 184 8.56 -10.45 21.55
N LYS A 185 7.94 -9.28 21.63
CA LYS A 185 7.09 -8.83 22.75
C LYS A 185 5.88 -8.05 22.25
N ASP A 186 4.89 -7.89 23.13
CA ASP A 186 3.75 -7.03 22.84
C ASP A 186 4.17 -5.59 22.63
N VAL A 187 3.56 -4.94 21.64
CA VAL A 187 3.80 -3.53 21.32
C VAL A 187 2.49 -2.75 21.35
N ASP A 188 2.58 -1.46 21.65
CA ASP A 188 1.46 -0.53 21.59
C ASP A 188 1.14 -0.17 20.12
N ARG A 189 2.19 -0.16 19.28
CA ARG A 189 2.08 0.25 17.89
C ARG A 189 3.01 -0.54 17.00
N LEU A 190 2.44 -1.09 15.91
CA LEU A 190 3.16 -1.71 14.80
C LEU A 190 2.70 -1.07 13.49
N ASP A 191 3.48 -0.15 12.94
CA ASP A 191 3.17 0.48 11.66
C ASP A 191 4.01 -0.12 10.55
N VAL A 192 3.37 -0.47 9.44
CA VAL A 192 4.06 -0.83 8.19
C VAL A 192 3.61 0.13 7.09
N PHE A 193 4.55 0.69 6.37
CA PHE A 193 4.26 1.67 5.31
C PHE A 193 5.35 1.70 4.25
N LEU A 194 4.98 2.14 3.04
CA LEU A 194 5.93 2.44 1.98
C LEU A 194 6.43 3.88 2.09
N VAL A 195 7.67 4.09 1.69
CA VAL A 195 8.28 5.41 1.54
C VAL A 195 8.89 5.50 0.15
N GLY A 196 8.33 6.35 -0.71
CA GLY A 196 8.89 6.66 -2.02
C GLY A 196 9.98 7.74 -1.97
N GLU A 197 10.56 8.07 -3.11
CA GLU A 197 11.64 9.08 -3.24
C GLU A 197 11.25 10.45 -2.66
N ALA A 198 10.00 10.87 -2.82
CA ALA A 198 9.49 12.14 -2.27
C ALA A 198 9.27 12.12 -0.74
N GLY A 199 9.57 11.02 -0.06
CA GLY A 199 9.36 10.86 1.38
C GLY A 199 7.89 10.72 1.81
N VAL A 200 6.97 10.59 0.86
CA VAL A 200 5.55 10.37 1.14
C VAL A 200 5.38 8.96 1.71
N ARG A 201 4.63 8.87 2.82
CA ARG A 201 4.31 7.59 3.48
C ARG A 201 2.96 7.08 3.00
N ILE A 202 2.94 5.82 2.58
CA ILE A 202 1.73 5.10 2.17
C ILE A 202 1.51 3.97 3.18
N PRO A 203 0.50 4.06 4.05
CA PRO A 203 0.26 3.04 5.07
C PRO A 203 -0.18 1.72 4.42
N ILE A 204 0.27 0.61 5.00
CA ILE A 204 -0.15 -0.74 4.65
C ILE A 204 -0.93 -1.30 5.83
N SER A 205 -2.16 -1.73 5.58
CA SER A 205 -3.01 -2.32 6.60
C SER A 205 -2.61 -3.76 6.91
N ALA A 206 -2.63 -4.12 8.19
CA ALA A 206 -2.46 -5.50 8.59
C ALA A 206 -3.62 -6.35 8.05
N ARG A 207 -3.33 -7.58 7.65
CA ARG A 207 -4.36 -8.56 7.38
C ARG A 207 -5.07 -8.91 8.68
N ILE A 208 -6.40 -8.95 8.65
CA ILE A 208 -7.19 -9.37 9.81
C ILE A 208 -6.96 -10.89 9.97
N GLU A 209 -6.12 -11.23 10.94
CA GLU A 209 -5.84 -12.61 11.33
C GLU A 209 -6.31 -12.85 12.79
N GLU A 210 -6.07 -14.06 13.29
CA GLU A 210 -6.47 -14.51 14.63
C GLU A 210 -5.80 -13.74 15.77
N ARG A 211 -4.72 -12.96 15.52
CA ARG A 211 -4.00 -12.18 16.51
C ARG A 211 -4.51 -10.75 16.63
N GLN A 212 -4.46 -10.22 17.85
CA GLN A 212 -4.73 -8.81 18.08
C GLN A 212 -3.54 -7.97 17.55
N TYR A 213 -3.86 -6.78 17.11
CA TYR A 213 -2.85 -5.82 16.65
C TYR A 213 -1.82 -5.54 17.77
N GLY A 214 -0.54 -5.68 17.43
CA GLY A 214 0.57 -5.45 18.37
C GLY A 214 0.87 -6.57 19.37
N GLU A 215 0.14 -7.68 19.35
CA GLU A 215 0.43 -8.87 20.17
C GLU A 215 1.70 -9.56 19.68
N ALA A 216 2.53 -10.08 20.61
CA ALA A 216 3.75 -10.82 20.27
C ALA A 216 3.47 -12.00 19.33
N GLY A 217 4.33 -12.20 18.34
CA GLY A 217 4.23 -13.25 17.33
C GLY A 217 4.23 -12.72 15.91
N ARG A 218 3.79 -13.55 14.96
CA ARG A 218 3.85 -13.23 13.53
C ARG A 218 2.69 -12.33 13.12
N HIS A 219 3.02 -11.22 12.43
CA HIS A 219 2.10 -10.32 11.77
C HIS A 219 2.34 -10.36 10.26
N ARG A 220 1.25 -10.36 9.50
CA ARG A 220 1.28 -10.43 8.06
C ARG A 220 0.55 -9.22 7.48
N PHE A 221 1.16 -8.61 6.47
CA PHE A 221 0.60 -7.49 5.73
C PHE A 221 0.60 -7.87 4.25
N ASP A 222 -0.57 -7.78 3.61
CA ASP A 222 -0.72 -7.97 2.18
C ASP A 222 -1.03 -6.61 1.54
N TYR A 223 -0.31 -6.26 0.49
CA TYR A 223 -0.48 -5.00 -0.20
C TYR A 223 -0.60 -5.21 -1.71
N GLU A 224 -1.65 -4.68 -2.28
CA GLU A 224 -2.01 -4.77 -3.70
C GLU A 224 -2.01 -3.40 -4.39
N GLY A 225 -1.34 -2.40 -3.82
CA GLY A 225 -1.32 -1.04 -4.36
C GLY A 225 -2.59 -0.23 -4.12
N GLY A 226 -3.58 -0.76 -3.39
CA GLY A 226 -4.88 -0.12 -3.17
C GLY A 226 -5.90 -0.35 -4.30
N ILE A 227 -5.53 -1.13 -5.30
CA ILE A 227 -6.32 -1.33 -6.53
C ILE A 227 -7.65 -2.04 -6.24
N ASP A 228 -7.66 -3.01 -5.35
CA ASP A 228 -8.87 -3.74 -4.94
C ASP A 228 -9.87 -2.84 -4.19
N LEU A 229 -9.38 -1.76 -3.58
CA LEU A 229 -10.19 -0.72 -2.94
C LEU A 229 -10.63 0.38 -3.92
N GLY A 230 -10.28 0.25 -5.19
CA GLY A 230 -10.62 1.24 -6.22
C GLY A 230 -9.70 2.47 -6.24
N VAL A 231 -8.57 2.44 -5.53
CA VAL A 231 -7.56 3.50 -5.55
C VAL A 231 -6.55 3.22 -6.66
N ASP A 232 -5.96 4.25 -7.26
CA ASP A 232 -4.85 4.04 -8.20
C ASP A 232 -3.59 3.66 -7.41
N PRO A 233 -2.82 2.68 -7.88
CA PRO A 233 -1.59 2.28 -7.20
C PRO A 233 -0.55 3.41 -7.22
N PRO A 234 0.43 3.38 -6.31
CA PRO A 234 1.55 4.31 -6.36
C PRO A 234 2.29 4.21 -7.71
N PRO A 235 2.95 5.29 -8.15
CA PRO A 235 3.74 5.27 -9.38
C PRO A 235 4.79 4.17 -9.40
N ASP A 236 5.14 3.69 -10.58
CA ASP A 236 6.26 2.78 -10.76
C ASP A 236 7.55 3.38 -10.20
N GLY A 237 8.37 2.56 -9.55
CA GLY A 237 9.63 3.00 -8.95
C GLY A 237 10.07 2.17 -7.75
N ALA A 238 11.19 2.59 -7.16
CA ALA A 238 11.74 1.99 -5.97
C ALA A 238 11.13 2.60 -4.69
N TYR A 239 10.78 1.75 -3.75
CA TYR A 239 10.19 2.10 -2.47
C TYR A 239 10.95 1.41 -1.34
N ARG A 240 10.98 2.05 -0.18
CA ARG A 240 11.36 1.40 1.07
C ARG A 240 10.10 0.97 1.82
N VAL A 241 10.04 -0.28 2.19
CA VAL A 241 9.08 -0.79 3.15
C VAL A 241 9.65 -0.56 4.53
N VAL A 242 8.94 0.16 5.36
CA VAL A 242 9.36 0.46 6.74
C VAL A 242 8.40 -0.21 7.70
N ALA A 243 8.93 -1.01 8.62
CA ALA A 243 8.21 -1.51 9.78
C ALA A 243 8.72 -0.80 11.04
N LEU A 244 7.78 -0.30 11.84
CA LEU A 244 8.06 0.47 13.05
C LEU A 244 7.30 -0.14 14.22
N ALA A 245 8.01 -0.68 15.19
CA ALA A 245 7.43 -1.20 16.44
C ALA A 245 7.72 -0.24 17.60
N GLN A 246 6.68 0.10 18.39
CA GLN A 246 6.80 0.89 19.58
C GLN A 246 6.07 0.20 20.74
N ASP A 247 6.76 -0.02 21.87
CA ASP A 247 6.14 -0.57 23.06
C ASP A 247 5.46 0.51 23.92
N LYS A 248 4.81 0.07 24.99
CA LYS A 248 4.04 0.94 25.89
C LYS A 248 4.89 1.99 26.62
N VAL A 249 6.18 1.70 26.88
CA VAL A 249 7.08 2.68 27.51
C VAL A 249 7.65 3.68 26.53
N GLY A 250 7.48 3.44 25.21
CA GLY A 250 7.90 4.33 24.13
C GLY A 250 9.24 3.99 23.50
N GLN A 251 9.82 2.80 23.78
CA GLN A 251 10.96 2.30 23.03
C GLN A 251 10.53 1.99 21.59
N ARG A 252 11.42 2.24 20.61
CA ARG A 252 11.08 2.14 19.20
C ARG A 252 12.20 1.56 18.38
N ILE A 253 11.85 0.54 17.59
CA ILE A 253 12.73 -0.07 16.58
C ILE A 253 12.12 0.10 15.20
N ARG A 254 12.98 0.33 14.24
CA ARG A 254 12.67 0.47 12.82
C ARG A 254 13.42 -0.57 12.01
N MET A 255 12.69 -1.28 11.13
CA MET A 255 13.27 -2.13 10.08
C MET A 255 12.92 -1.57 8.71
N GLU A 256 13.80 -1.80 7.74
CA GLU A 256 13.62 -1.37 6.36
C GLU A 256 13.96 -2.50 5.39
N GLY A 257 13.24 -2.52 4.27
CA GLY A 257 13.50 -3.38 3.14
C GLY A 257 13.15 -2.68 1.83
N GLU A 258 13.55 -3.25 0.72
CA GLU A 258 13.33 -2.69 -0.61
C GLU A 258 12.15 -3.36 -1.29
N LEU A 259 11.39 -2.56 -2.05
CA LEU A 259 10.28 -3.00 -2.88
C LEU A 259 10.27 -2.18 -4.16
N THR A 260 10.10 -2.83 -5.31
CA THR A 260 9.94 -2.15 -6.59
C THR A 260 8.52 -2.36 -7.11
N ILE A 261 7.86 -1.27 -7.52
CA ILE A 261 6.58 -1.31 -8.22
C ILE A 261 6.86 -1.13 -9.71
N THR A 262 6.29 -2.02 -10.52
CA THR A 262 6.41 -1.97 -11.98
C THR A 262 5.04 -2.21 -12.62
N THR A 263 4.76 -1.54 -13.72
CA THR A 263 3.53 -1.74 -14.50
C THR A 263 2.25 -1.62 -13.64
N GLY A 264 2.29 -0.71 -12.65
CA GLY A 264 1.16 -0.45 -11.77
C GLY A 264 0.07 0.37 -12.46
N GLY A 265 -1.21 -0.02 -12.31
CA GLY A 265 -2.33 0.72 -12.87
C GLY A 265 -3.58 -0.12 -13.04
N LYS A 266 -4.74 0.55 -13.09
CA LYS A 266 -6.00 -0.15 -13.34
C LYS A 266 -6.11 -0.58 -14.79
N PRO A 267 -6.38 -1.86 -15.06
CA PRO A 267 -6.64 -2.33 -16.41
C PRO A 267 -8.05 -1.91 -16.85
N PHE A 268 -8.16 -1.40 -18.09
CA PHE A 268 -9.45 -1.06 -18.69
C PHE A 268 -9.54 -1.58 -20.11
N ALA A 269 -10.54 -2.39 -20.38
CA ALA A 269 -10.83 -2.88 -21.72
C ALA A 269 -12.35 -2.86 -21.99
N GLU A 270 -12.71 -2.79 -23.27
CA GLU A 270 -14.11 -2.83 -23.67
C GLU A 270 -14.30 -3.48 -25.04
N ILE A 271 -15.51 -4.01 -25.26
CA ILE A 271 -15.96 -4.43 -26.59
C ILE A 271 -16.32 -3.18 -27.36
N LYS A 272 -15.65 -2.95 -28.48
CA LYS A 272 -15.84 -1.76 -29.33
C LYS A 272 -16.84 -2.01 -30.45
N PRO A 273 -17.68 -1.01 -30.77
CA PRO A 273 -18.49 -1.06 -31.97
C PRO A 273 -17.63 -1.27 -33.23
N GLN A 274 -18.07 -2.19 -34.10
CA GLN A 274 -17.48 -2.39 -35.42
C GLN A 274 -18.23 -1.54 -36.44
N ALA A 275 -17.62 -1.28 -37.61
CA ALA A 275 -18.38 -0.77 -38.75
C ALA A 275 -19.32 -1.89 -39.24
N PRO A 276 -20.60 -1.65 -39.41
CA PRO A 276 -21.38 -0.42 -39.46
C PRO A 276 -22.10 -0.03 -38.13
N GLY A 277 -21.48 -0.18 -36.96
CA GLY A 277 -22.05 0.28 -35.71
C GLY A 277 -22.68 -0.82 -34.84
N VAL A 278 -22.25 -2.07 -34.99
CA VAL A 278 -22.62 -3.18 -34.11
C VAL A 278 -21.47 -3.58 -33.21
N ASP A 279 -21.79 -3.85 -31.96
CA ASP A 279 -20.77 -4.27 -30.96
C ASP A 279 -20.33 -5.72 -31.24
N VAL A 280 -21.28 -6.60 -31.51
CA VAL A 280 -21.07 -8.02 -31.82
C VAL A 280 -21.81 -8.37 -33.09
N ALA A 281 -21.10 -8.87 -34.08
CA ALA A 281 -21.68 -9.44 -35.29
C ALA A 281 -21.90 -10.94 -35.09
N PHE A 282 -23.14 -11.38 -35.17
CA PHE A 282 -23.51 -12.80 -35.17
C PHE A 282 -23.93 -13.26 -36.55
N GLY A 283 -23.70 -14.53 -36.85
CA GLY A 283 -24.13 -15.17 -38.11
C GLY A 283 -24.18 -16.67 -38.01
N VAL A 284 -24.42 -17.31 -39.14
CA VAL A 284 -24.57 -18.78 -39.26
C VAL A 284 -23.62 -19.31 -40.31
N GLN A 285 -22.95 -20.41 -39.99
CA GLN A 285 -22.16 -21.16 -40.94
C GLN A 285 -22.46 -22.67 -40.81
N PRO A 286 -22.45 -23.43 -41.91
CA PRO A 286 -22.56 -24.87 -41.88
C PRO A 286 -21.41 -25.46 -41.03
N TYR A 287 -21.74 -26.49 -40.24
CA TYR A 287 -20.73 -27.20 -39.49
C TYR A 287 -19.93 -28.15 -40.39
N ASP A 288 -18.63 -28.19 -40.15
CA ASP A 288 -17.69 -29.14 -40.72
C ASP A 288 -16.89 -29.80 -39.60
N GLU A 289 -16.72 -31.13 -39.65
CA GLU A 289 -16.08 -31.91 -38.57
C GLU A 289 -14.63 -31.51 -38.29
N ARG A 290 -13.91 -30.90 -39.25
CA ARG A 290 -12.55 -30.38 -39.02
C ARG A 290 -12.46 -29.30 -37.94
N TRP A 291 -13.57 -28.60 -37.61
CA TRP A 291 -13.62 -27.56 -36.55
C TRP A 291 -14.07 -28.09 -35.18
N PHE A 292 -14.28 -29.40 -35.07
CA PHE A 292 -14.64 -30.00 -33.80
C PHE A 292 -13.46 -30.00 -32.84
N ALA A 293 -13.59 -29.29 -31.68
CA ALA A 293 -12.58 -29.24 -30.62
C ALA A 293 -12.86 -30.32 -29.59
N LYS A 294 -11.87 -31.17 -29.31
CA LYS A 294 -11.86 -32.14 -28.23
C LYS A 294 -10.87 -31.69 -27.13
N ALA A 295 -11.06 -32.14 -25.88
CA ALA A 295 -10.16 -31.83 -24.78
C ALA A 295 -8.69 -32.23 -25.06
N SER A 296 -8.47 -33.31 -25.82
CA SER A 296 -7.12 -33.80 -26.15
C SER A 296 -6.50 -33.19 -27.41
N SER A 297 -7.31 -32.59 -28.30
CA SER A 297 -6.82 -31.93 -29.52
C SER A 297 -7.85 -30.90 -29.97
N LEU A 298 -7.44 -29.66 -30.09
CA LEU A 298 -8.21 -28.64 -30.74
C LEU A 298 -8.19 -28.95 -32.25
N GLY A 299 -9.36 -29.03 -32.88
CA GLY A 299 -9.48 -29.19 -34.33
C GLY A 299 -8.96 -27.96 -35.08
N ASP A 300 -9.25 -27.92 -36.39
CA ASP A 300 -8.98 -26.74 -37.21
C ASP A 300 -9.80 -25.56 -36.67
N ARG A 301 -9.17 -24.38 -36.65
CA ARG A 301 -9.84 -23.15 -36.21
C ARG A 301 -10.70 -22.59 -37.32
N LEU A 302 -11.87 -22.07 -36.95
CA LEU A 302 -12.69 -21.30 -37.84
C LEU A 302 -11.88 -20.09 -38.36
N PRO A 303 -11.75 -19.88 -39.70
CA PRO A 303 -11.11 -18.68 -40.21
C PRO A 303 -11.90 -17.42 -39.81
N LEU A 304 -11.23 -16.27 -39.77
CA LEU A 304 -11.87 -15.00 -39.46
C LEU A 304 -13.01 -14.76 -40.48
N PRO A 305 -14.26 -14.52 -40.03
CA PRO A 305 -15.35 -14.17 -40.90
C PRO A 305 -15.06 -12.90 -41.72
N ASP A 306 -15.22 -12.96 -43.02
CA ASP A 306 -14.75 -11.96 -43.98
C ASP A 306 -15.34 -10.56 -43.77
N ASP A 307 -16.59 -10.44 -43.29
CA ASP A 307 -17.21 -9.15 -43.07
C ASP A 307 -18.23 -9.17 -41.93
N ALA A 308 -18.07 -8.18 -41.02
CA ALA A 308 -19.07 -7.94 -39.99
C ALA A 308 -20.39 -7.40 -40.58
N SER A 309 -20.36 -6.76 -41.73
CA SER A 309 -21.55 -6.15 -42.36
C SER A 309 -22.57 -7.16 -42.84
N SER A 310 -22.13 -8.32 -43.33
CA SER A 310 -23.02 -9.41 -43.75
C SER A 310 -23.73 -10.10 -42.56
N LEU A 311 -23.15 -9.98 -41.37
CA LEU A 311 -23.66 -10.60 -40.15
C LEU A 311 -24.55 -9.65 -39.31
N ALA A 312 -24.61 -8.36 -39.62
CA ALA A 312 -24.94 -7.32 -38.66
C ALA A 312 -26.40 -6.91 -38.58
N TYR A 313 -27.24 -7.19 -39.59
CA TYR A 313 -28.51 -6.49 -39.73
C TYR A 313 -29.74 -7.25 -39.25
N SER A 314 -29.64 -8.54 -38.96
CA SER A 314 -30.79 -9.30 -38.48
C SER A 314 -30.94 -9.21 -36.97
N GLN A 315 -32.09 -8.75 -36.48
CA GLN A 315 -32.42 -8.79 -35.07
C GLN A 315 -32.65 -10.24 -34.60
N GLN A 316 -33.12 -11.10 -35.47
CA GLN A 316 -33.28 -12.53 -35.24
C GLN A 316 -32.43 -13.31 -36.21
N ILE A 317 -31.67 -14.26 -35.70
CA ILE A 317 -30.79 -15.16 -36.44
C ILE A 317 -31.38 -16.56 -36.35
N THR A 318 -31.59 -17.19 -37.50
CA THR A 318 -32.08 -18.56 -37.56
C THR A 318 -30.93 -19.49 -37.85
N VAL A 319 -30.69 -20.44 -36.95
CA VAL A 319 -29.61 -21.42 -37.02
C VAL A 319 -30.22 -22.81 -37.27
N PRO A 320 -29.93 -23.48 -38.38
CA PRO A 320 -30.28 -24.89 -38.57
C PRO A 320 -29.61 -25.75 -37.48
N LEU A 321 -30.37 -26.72 -36.97
CA LEU A 321 -29.85 -27.70 -36.03
C LEU A 321 -28.65 -28.44 -36.61
N GLY A 322 -27.53 -28.47 -35.89
CA GLY A 322 -26.28 -29.04 -36.37
C GLY A 322 -25.29 -28.00 -36.91
N ASP A 323 -25.76 -26.82 -37.33
CA ASP A 323 -24.92 -25.73 -37.81
C ASP A 323 -24.35 -24.87 -36.66
N MET A 324 -23.48 -23.91 -37.01
CA MET A 324 -22.76 -23.08 -36.07
C MET A 324 -23.35 -21.67 -35.96
N LEU A 325 -23.61 -21.21 -34.74
CA LEU A 325 -23.74 -19.80 -34.45
C LEU A 325 -22.32 -19.20 -34.38
N VAL A 326 -21.97 -18.34 -35.31
CA VAL A 326 -20.67 -17.68 -35.42
C VAL A 326 -20.77 -16.26 -34.87
N PHE A 327 -19.73 -15.79 -34.17
CA PHE A 327 -19.63 -14.41 -33.74
C PHE A 327 -18.29 -13.81 -34.12
N ARG A 328 -18.28 -12.46 -34.20
CA ARG A 328 -17.07 -11.63 -34.34
C ARG A 328 -17.26 -10.32 -33.58
N LEU A 329 -16.25 -9.90 -32.87
CA LEU A 329 -16.20 -8.63 -32.13
C LEU A 329 -14.77 -8.08 -32.05
N THR A 330 -14.64 -6.82 -31.63
CA THR A 330 -13.34 -6.17 -31.38
C THR A 330 -13.24 -5.80 -29.91
N VAL A 331 -12.12 -6.15 -29.29
CA VAL A 331 -11.75 -5.71 -27.94
C VAL A 331 -10.67 -4.63 -28.05
N GLU A 332 -10.78 -3.58 -27.26
CA GLU A 332 -9.77 -2.53 -27.12
C GLU A 332 -9.29 -2.48 -25.66
N ASN A 333 -7.97 -2.53 -25.46
CA ASN A 333 -7.35 -2.12 -24.20
C ASN A 333 -7.19 -0.59 -24.23
N TYR A 334 -8.05 0.15 -23.53
CA TYR A 334 -7.96 1.61 -23.40
C TYR A 334 -7.34 2.06 -22.08
N GLY A 335 -6.90 1.10 -21.26
CA GLY A 335 -6.23 1.34 -19.98
C GLY A 335 -4.75 1.72 -20.13
N PRO A 336 -4.12 2.12 -19.02
CA PRO A 336 -2.71 2.50 -19.00
C PRO A 336 -1.76 1.29 -18.92
N VAL A 337 -2.27 0.09 -18.61
CA VAL A 337 -1.47 -1.13 -18.40
C VAL A 337 -1.85 -2.21 -19.41
N PRO A 338 -0.93 -3.14 -19.75
CA PRO A 338 -1.25 -4.31 -20.55
C PRO A 338 -2.30 -5.18 -19.87
N ILE A 339 -3.16 -5.82 -20.64
CA ILE A 339 -4.14 -6.79 -20.13
C ILE A 339 -3.75 -8.19 -20.53
N ARG A 340 -3.63 -9.09 -19.54
CA ARG A 340 -3.29 -10.48 -19.76
C ARG A 340 -4.47 -11.24 -20.32
N THR A 341 -4.22 -12.14 -21.26
CA THR A 341 -5.24 -13.03 -21.80
C THR A 341 -4.73 -14.46 -21.91
N SER A 342 -5.62 -15.40 -21.64
CA SER A 342 -5.38 -16.82 -21.82
C SER A 342 -6.71 -17.52 -22.16
N GLY A 343 -6.66 -18.67 -22.78
CA GLY A 343 -7.84 -19.44 -23.11
C GLY A 343 -7.82 -20.03 -24.51
N PRO A 344 -8.92 -20.64 -24.93
CA PRO A 344 -9.07 -21.09 -26.32
C PRO A 344 -8.88 -19.93 -27.28
N ALA A 345 -8.03 -20.12 -28.26
CA ALA A 345 -7.73 -19.07 -29.22
C ALA A 345 -8.96 -18.68 -30.05
N PRO A 346 -9.03 -17.44 -30.59
CA PRO A 346 -10.04 -17.06 -31.57
C PRO A 346 -10.13 -18.07 -32.71
N GLY A 347 -11.37 -18.34 -33.15
CA GLY A 347 -11.66 -19.39 -34.12
C GLY A 347 -11.97 -20.76 -33.53
N THR A 348 -11.81 -20.97 -32.22
CA THR A 348 -12.23 -22.22 -31.58
C THR A 348 -13.74 -22.39 -31.67
N VAL A 349 -14.19 -23.61 -32.01
CA VAL A 349 -15.59 -23.99 -32.11
C VAL A 349 -15.99 -24.86 -30.94
N TYR A 350 -16.98 -24.42 -30.17
CA TYR A 350 -17.57 -25.17 -29.06
C TYR A 350 -18.75 -26.02 -29.52
N GLN A 351 -18.97 -27.17 -28.88
CA GLN A 351 -20.25 -27.82 -28.85
C GLN A 351 -21.20 -27.09 -27.90
N GLN A 352 -22.51 -27.16 -28.09
CA GLN A 352 -23.51 -26.42 -27.29
C GLN A 352 -23.47 -26.75 -25.80
N ASP A 353 -23.03 -27.93 -25.42
CA ASP A 353 -22.89 -28.42 -24.06
C ASP A 353 -21.44 -28.36 -23.52
N GLN A 354 -20.51 -27.89 -24.32
CA GLN A 354 -19.08 -27.87 -23.99
C GLN A 354 -18.71 -26.58 -23.27
N LEU A 355 -17.90 -26.68 -22.22
CA LEU A 355 -17.33 -25.55 -21.46
C LEU A 355 -15.85 -25.37 -21.80
N ALA A 356 -15.28 -24.22 -21.51
CA ALA A 356 -13.85 -23.95 -21.67
C ALA A 356 -12.96 -24.96 -20.92
N GLY A 357 -13.39 -25.39 -19.73
CA GLY A 357 -12.69 -26.43 -18.97
C GLY A 357 -12.61 -27.80 -19.66
N ALA A 358 -13.59 -28.15 -20.50
CA ALA A 358 -13.54 -29.38 -21.28
C ALA A 358 -12.47 -29.34 -22.40
N LEU A 359 -11.98 -28.16 -22.75
CA LEU A 359 -10.87 -27.91 -23.67
C LEU A 359 -9.51 -27.79 -22.95
N GLY A 360 -9.46 -28.01 -21.62
CA GLY A 360 -8.25 -27.86 -20.81
C GLY A 360 -7.97 -26.43 -20.34
N PHE A 361 -8.90 -25.48 -20.53
CA PHE A 361 -8.76 -24.10 -20.07
C PHE A 361 -9.66 -23.84 -18.88
N PHE A 362 -9.03 -23.65 -17.73
CA PHE A 362 -9.70 -23.33 -16.47
C PHE A 362 -9.71 -21.82 -16.21
N ASP A 363 -10.44 -21.40 -15.19
CA ASP A 363 -10.41 -20.02 -14.73
C ASP A 363 -9.00 -19.66 -14.24
N GLU A 364 -8.50 -18.51 -14.66
CA GLU A 364 -7.19 -17.97 -14.31
C GLU A 364 -7.37 -16.54 -13.85
N SER A 365 -7.22 -16.31 -12.55
CA SER A 365 -7.37 -14.99 -11.94
C SER A 365 -6.58 -13.93 -12.71
N GLY A 366 -7.22 -12.80 -13.01
CA GLY A 366 -6.62 -11.68 -13.72
C GLY A 366 -6.56 -11.83 -15.26
N ALA A 367 -6.92 -12.98 -15.83
CA ALA A 367 -6.97 -13.12 -17.27
C ALA A 367 -8.24 -12.48 -17.88
N TRP A 368 -8.09 -11.80 -19.01
CA TRP A 368 -9.21 -11.25 -19.77
C TRP A 368 -9.64 -12.21 -20.88
N ARG A 369 -10.96 -12.45 -20.97
CA ARG A 369 -11.56 -13.35 -21.95
C ARG A 369 -12.84 -12.76 -22.51
N VAL A 370 -13.11 -13.07 -23.79
CA VAL A 370 -14.43 -12.86 -24.39
C VAL A 370 -15.28 -14.07 -24.09
N GLY A 371 -16.49 -13.85 -23.59
CA GLY A 371 -17.47 -14.91 -23.35
C GLY A 371 -18.72 -14.73 -24.20
N ILE A 372 -19.36 -15.84 -24.57
CA ILE A 372 -20.72 -15.88 -25.16
C ILE A 372 -21.61 -16.60 -24.16
N GLN A 373 -22.81 -16.03 -23.93
CA GLN A 373 -23.85 -16.59 -23.09
C GLN A 373 -25.20 -16.46 -23.76
N CYS A 374 -26.05 -17.47 -23.59
CA CYS A 374 -27.45 -17.45 -23.97
C CYS A 374 -28.36 -17.57 -22.74
N GLU A 375 -29.64 -17.20 -22.87
CA GLU A 375 -30.60 -17.26 -21.77
C GLU A 375 -30.78 -18.67 -21.16
N THR A 376 -30.50 -19.72 -21.92
CA THR A 376 -30.59 -21.11 -21.49
C THR A 376 -29.24 -21.65 -20.92
N SER A 377 -28.22 -20.82 -20.88
CA SER A 377 -26.92 -21.21 -20.29
C SER A 377 -27.05 -21.45 -18.79
N ILE A 378 -26.46 -22.54 -18.28
CA ILE A 378 -26.53 -22.94 -16.87
C ILE A 378 -25.46 -22.27 -16.01
N THR A 379 -24.42 -21.72 -16.66
CA THR A 379 -23.31 -20.98 -16.01
C THR A 379 -23.13 -19.64 -16.70
N SER A 380 -22.50 -18.69 -16.01
CA SER A 380 -22.15 -17.39 -16.59
C SER A 380 -21.05 -17.58 -17.64
N PHE A 381 -21.34 -17.13 -18.87
CA PHE A 381 -20.42 -17.18 -20.01
C PHE A 381 -19.72 -18.55 -20.20
N PRO A 382 -20.46 -19.61 -20.51
CA PRO A 382 -19.91 -20.96 -20.59
C PRO A 382 -18.85 -21.14 -21.69
N TYR A 383 -18.94 -20.34 -22.75
CA TYR A 383 -18.01 -20.36 -23.88
C TYR A 383 -17.09 -19.15 -23.77
N ARG A 384 -15.78 -19.38 -23.66
CA ARG A 384 -14.78 -18.32 -23.44
C ARG A 384 -13.62 -18.44 -24.42
N TRP A 385 -13.14 -17.30 -24.94
CA TRP A 385 -12.01 -17.23 -25.87
C TRP A 385 -10.99 -16.23 -25.36
N ALA A 386 -9.71 -16.48 -25.64
CA ALA A 386 -8.66 -15.47 -25.50
C ALA A 386 -8.93 -14.28 -26.42
N ILE A 387 -8.39 -13.10 -26.08
CA ILE A 387 -8.68 -11.84 -26.78
C ILE A 387 -8.05 -11.78 -28.16
N ALA A 388 -6.92 -12.44 -28.41
CA ALA A 388 -6.25 -12.40 -29.71
C ALA A 388 -5.60 -13.74 -30.08
N GLN A 389 -5.20 -13.86 -31.35
CA GLN A 389 -4.35 -14.96 -31.78
C GLN A 389 -2.89 -14.75 -31.39
N ASP A 390 -2.14 -15.86 -31.35
CA ASP A 390 -0.68 -15.84 -31.26
C ASP A 390 -0.07 -14.93 -32.36
N GLY A 391 0.93 -14.14 -31.97
CA GLY A 391 1.59 -13.19 -32.87
C GLY A 391 0.99 -11.78 -32.92
N ASN A 392 -0.19 -11.57 -32.31
CA ASN A 392 -0.81 -10.24 -32.12
C ASN A 392 -0.79 -9.78 -30.66
N LEU A 393 -0.08 -10.50 -29.82
CA LEU A 393 0.07 -10.24 -28.37
C LEU A 393 1.55 -10.15 -28.04
N ASP A 394 1.86 -9.33 -27.08
CA ASP A 394 3.19 -9.31 -26.45
C ASP A 394 3.35 -10.55 -25.57
N GLU A 395 4.50 -11.23 -25.66
CA GLU A 395 4.84 -12.37 -24.82
C GLU A 395 5.85 -11.95 -23.75
N VAL A 396 5.54 -12.24 -22.49
CA VAL A 396 6.38 -11.94 -21.33
C VAL A 396 6.64 -13.25 -20.58
N TYR A 397 7.92 -13.60 -20.45
CA TYR A 397 8.33 -14.73 -19.63
C TYR A 397 8.51 -14.28 -18.18
N ASP A 398 7.82 -14.94 -17.26
CA ASP A 398 7.95 -14.74 -15.82
C ASP A 398 8.83 -15.85 -15.22
N GLU A 399 9.99 -15.44 -14.69
CA GLU A 399 10.96 -16.36 -14.10
C GLU A 399 10.44 -17.02 -12.81
N ALA A 400 9.55 -16.35 -12.07
CA ALA A 400 9.07 -16.86 -10.79
C ALA A 400 8.09 -18.01 -10.95
N SER A 401 7.24 -17.97 -11.97
CA SER A 401 6.28 -19.03 -12.30
C SER A 401 6.76 -19.98 -13.40
N GLU A 402 7.88 -19.66 -14.07
CA GLU A 402 8.42 -20.36 -15.25
C GLU A 402 7.40 -20.42 -16.42
N ASN A 403 6.49 -19.42 -16.50
CA ASN A 403 5.45 -19.35 -17.52
C ASN A 403 5.65 -18.17 -18.47
N THR A 404 5.15 -18.33 -19.72
CA THR A 404 5.04 -17.24 -20.67
C THR A 404 3.60 -16.75 -20.70
N TYR A 405 3.41 -15.48 -20.35
CA TYR A 405 2.12 -14.81 -20.37
C TYR A 405 1.96 -13.96 -21.64
N ARG A 406 0.71 -13.76 -22.05
CA ARG A 406 0.37 -13.03 -23.27
C ARG A 406 -0.48 -11.81 -22.94
N TYR A 407 -0.13 -10.68 -23.54
CA TYR A 407 -0.71 -9.39 -23.21
C TYR A 407 -1.16 -8.64 -24.46
N LEU A 408 -2.33 -7.99 -24.34
CA LEU A 408 -2.76 -6.94 -25.27
C LEU A 408 -2.28 -5.59 -24.70
N ALA A 409 -1.38 -4.94 -25.42
CA ALA A 409 -0.77 -3.68 -24.97
C ALA A 409 -1.79 -2.53 -24.86
N PRO A 410 -1.50 -1.47 -24.08
CA PRO A 410 -2.29 -0.26 -24.01
C PRO A 410 -2.56 0.36 -25.39
N GLY A 411 -3.82 0.75 -25.66
CA GLY A 411 -4.25 1.34 -26.91
C GLY A 411 -4.40 0.36 -28.08
N GLN A 412 -4.08 -0.92 -27.89
CA GLN A 412 -4.21 -1.93 -28.94
C GLN A 412 -5.63 -2.49 -29.02
N ARG A 413 -5.98 -2.94 -30.22
CA ARG A 413 -7.24 -3.61 -30.53
C ARG A 413 -6.99 -5.00 -31.08
N ALA A 414 -7.87 -5.93 -30.71
CA ALA A 414 -7.83 -7.29 -31.15
C ALA A 414 -9.19 -7.75 -31.66
N LEU A 415 -9.19 -8.54 -32.74
CA LEU A 415 -10.37 -9.22 -33.21
C LEU A 415 -10.53 -10.57 -32.52
N VAL A 416 -11.74 -10.82 -32.03
CA VAL A 416 -12.12 -12.09 -31.40
C VAL A 416 -13.31 -12.64 -32.14
N TRP A 417 -13.22 -13.91 -32.52
CA TRP A 417 -14.28 -14.64 -33.16
C TRP A 417 -14.27 -16.10 -32.72
N GLY A 418 -15.37 -16.76 -32.98
CA GLY A 418 -15.52 -18.17 -32.66
C GLY A 418 -16.92 -18.65 -33.05
N ALA A 419 -17.22 -19.88 -32.74
CA ALA A 419 -18.52 -20.45 -33.02
C ALA A 419 -18.98 -21.43 -31.92
N ILE A 420 -20.31 -21.64 -31.90
CA ILE A 420 -20.98 -22.63 -31.08
C ILE A 420 -21.83 -23.49 -31.98
N ARG A 421 -21.54 -24.78 -32.05
CA ARG A 421 -22.39 -25.73 -32.81
C ARG A 421 -23.68 -25.98 -32.04
N MET A 422 -24.81 -25.67 -32.65
CA MET A 422 -26.15 -25.84 -32.06
C MET A 422 -26.63 -27.29 -32.28
N MET A 423 -26.62 -28.07 -31.18
CA MET A 423 -26.86 -29.52 -31.19
C MET A 423 -28.28 -29.92 -30.79
N GLU A 424 -28.99 -29.02 -30.11
CA GLU A 424 -30.35 -29.28 -29.63
C GLU A 424 -31.19 -27.98 -29.60
N VAL A 425 -32.47 -28.14 -29.78
CA VAL A 425 -33.44 -27.06 -29.60
C VAL A 425 -33.76 -26.95 -28.10
N LYS A 426 -33.37 -25.85 -27.50
CA LYS A 426 -33.63 -25.62 -26.07
C LYS A 426 -35.11 -25.31 -25.79
N ALA A 427 -35.55 -25.49 -24.55
CA ALA A 427 -36.93 -25.25 -24.12
C ALA A 427 -37.38 -23.79 -24.36
N ARG A 428 -36.45 -22.83 -24.35
CA ARG A 428 -36.67 -21.45 -24.78
C ARG A 428 -36.07 -21.25 -26.14
N ASN A 429 -36.95 -21.15 -27.16
CA ASN A 429 -36.57 -20.95 -28.56
C ASN A 429 -37.65 -20.10 -29.26
N PRO A 430 -37.33 -18.89 -29.75
CA PRO A 430 -35.99 -18.27 -29.75
C PRO A 430 -35.51 -17.87 -28.38
N GLN A 431 -34.19 -17.80 -28.20
CA GLN A 431 -33.52 -17.32 -27.01
C GLN A 431 -32.59 -16.16 -27.35
N ASN A 432 -32.31 -15.27 -26.38
CA ASN A 432 -31.32 -14.22 -26.59
C ASN A 432 -29.94 -14.75 -26.24
N CYS A 433 -28.95 -14.40 -27.08
CA CYS A 433 -27.53 -14.62 -26.83
C CYS A 433 -26.78 -13.28 -26.91
N TRP A 434 -25.73 -13.15 -26.14
CA TRP A 434 -24.90 -11.93 -26.01
C TRP A 434 -23.47 -12.25 -25.71
N ALA A 435 -22.59 -11.26 -25.92
CA ALA A 435 -21.19 -11.35 -25.53
C ALA A 435 -20.95 -10.63 -24.18
N GLY A 436 -19.85 -11.00 -23.53
CA GLY A 436 -19.26 -10.30 -22.41
C GLY A 436 -17.74 -10.25 -22.52
N LEU A 437 -17.14 -9.27 -21.88
CA LEU A 437 -15.70 -9.21 -21.67
C LEU A 437 -15.46 -9.40 -20.18
N ILE A 438 -14.78 -10.48 -19.86
CA ILE A 438 -14.62 -11.01 -18.51
C ILE A 438 -13.20 -10.73 -18.05
N HIS A 439 -13.04 -10.11 -16.90
CA HIS A 439 -11.81 -10.07 -16.15
C HIS A 439 -11.93 -11.11 -15.04
N GLU A 440 -11.29 -12.26 -15.19
CA GLU A 440 -11.49 -13.45 -14.35
C GLU A 440 -11.15 -13.16 -12.89
N ASP A 441 -12.04 -13.55 -11.98
CA ASP A 441 -11.99 -13.31 -10.53
C ASP A 441 -11.92 -11.85 -10.08
N VAL A 442 -12.03 -10.90 -11.02
CA VAL A 442 -12.04 -9.46 -10.73
C VAL A 442 -13.42 -8.86 -10.99
N ALA A 443 -13.88 -8.79 -12.24
CA ALA A 443 -15.17 -8.20 -12.56
C ALA A 443 -15.63 -8.47 -14.01
N ILE A 444 -16.95 -8.36 -14.23
CA ILE A 444 -17.55 -8.07 -15.52
C ILE A 444 -18.26 -6.73 -15.36
N THR A 445 -17.73 -5.68 -15.99
CA THR A 445 -18.33 -4.34 -15.85
C THR A 445 -19.69 -4.30 -16.55
N LEU A 446 -20.58 -3.40 -16.12
CA LEU A 446 -21.89 -3.21 -16.73
C LEU A 446 -21.79 -2.93 -18.24
N ARG A 447 -20.73 -2.22 -18.66
CA ARG A 447 -20.46 -1.90 -20.07
C ARG A 447 -20.07 -3.12 -20.90
N ASN A 448 -19.45 -4.11 -20.28
CA ASN A 448 -18.93 -5.33 -20.88
C ASN A 448 -19.85 -6.54 -20.68
N ASN A 449 -21.03 -6.33 -20.14
CA ASN A 449 -22.00 -7.39 -19.89
C ASN A 449 -23.23 -7.24 -20.82
N HIS A 450 -23.76 -8.34 -21.34
CA HIS A 450 -24.89 -8.37 -22.26
C HIS A 450 -24.69 -7.54 -23.54
N VAL A 451 -23.47 -7.53 -24.09
CA VAL A 451 -23.11 -6.74 -25.25
C VAL A 451 -23.64 -7.39 -26.54
N GLY A 452 -24.21 -6.60 -27.40
CA GLY A 452 -24.61 -7.00 -28.73
C GLY A 452 -25.70 -8.08 -28.78
N MET A 453 -26.63 -8.11 -27.81
CA MET A 453 -27.70 -9.13 -27.73
C MET A 453 -28.45 -9.34 -29.02
N ARG A 454 -28.66 -10.60 -29.37
CA ARG A 454 -29.47 -11.06 -30.55
C ARG A 454 -30.39 -12.20 -30.17
N SER A 455 -31.55 -12.25 -30.82
CA SER A 455 -32.50 -13.36 -30.75
C SER A 455 -32.02 -14.49 -31.67
N ILE A 456 -31.80 -15.67 -31.12
CA ILE A 456 -31.31 -16.85 -31.83
C ILE A 456 -32.43 -17.88 -31.85
N MET A 457 -32.86 -18.28 -33.06
CA MET A 457 -33.88 -19.30 -33.30
C MET A 457 -33.22 -20.54 -33.90
N ILE A 458 -33.28 -21.66 -33.20
CA ILE A 458 -32.78 -22.94 -33.69
C ILE A 458 -33.93 -23.66 -34.36
N ILE A 459 -33.76 -24.10 -35.62
CA ILE A 459 -34.78 -24.84 -36.35
C ILE A 459 -34.27 -26.24 -36.70
N ASP A 460 -35.11 -27.25 -36.50
CA ASP A 460 -34.83 -28.58 -37.01
C ASP A 460 -35.29 -28.63 -38.48
N PRO A 461 -34.37 -28.86 -39.44
CA PRO A 461 -34.75 -28.97 -40.86
C PRO A 461 -35.73 -30.10 -41.16
N GLN A 462 -35.87 -31.09 -40.24
CA GLN A 462 -36.75 -32.21 -40.41
C GLN A 462 -38.21 -31.90 -40.01
N ASP A 463 -38.43 -30.95 -39.11
CA ASP A 463 -39.77 -30.53 -38.67
C ASP A 463 -40.54 -29.76 -39.76
N GLY A 464 -39.84 -29.20 -40.77
CA GLY A 464 -40.43 -28.49 -41.92
C GLY A 464 -40.86 -29.36 -43.09
N SER A 465 -40.63 -30.68 -43.05
CA SER A 465 -40.96 -31.60 -44.15
C SER A 465 -42.30 -32.35 -43.97
N ALA A 466 -43.06 -32.01 -42.92
CA ALA A 466 -44.35 -32.63 -42.58
C ALA A 466 -45.54 -31.66 -42.74
N SER A 467 -45.60 -30.86 -43.83
CA SER A 467 -46.79 -30.07 -44.18
C SER A 467 -47.14 -30.18 -45.68
#